data_dd4806c6badc2d7f1847b07a7f67f129
#
_entry.id   dd4806c6badc2d7f1847b07a7f67f129
#
_cell.length_a   1.000
_cell.length_b   1.000
_cell.length_c   1.000
_cell.angle_alpha   90.00
_cell.angle_beta   90.00
_cell.angle_gamma   90.00
#
_symmetry.space_group_name_H-M   'P 1'
#
loop_
_entity.id
_entity.type
_entity.pdbx_description
1 polymer ?
#
loop_
_entity_poly.entity_id
_entity_poly.type
_entity_poly.pdbx_seq_one_letter_code
_entity_poly.pdbx_strand_id
1 'polypeptide(L)'
;DLRMSRGLGDVYKRQGDENGPTQGEVGYGESVPNATVQIRGQTSSQNAQKNYKIELKKNKGTWRGQRTINLNKHMTEGMRFRNKLAYDLIRGIPQMVGLRTQFVHLYVKDNTEESGGKFEDYGIYTQVEQLNKTALKSHGLDSNGQLYKINSFEFYRYEDIIKKEDDAGYDKTAFEKMLEIKGDSDHTKLIDMLTDLNDYSIGIEDVLKEHFDEENIIYWMAFQILMGNVDTQNRNVYLYSPLNSDIWYFIAWDNDGCLMRPEYELRNFSDQNSWEKGISNYWGNILFQRCLKSRSFREKLNDAILDLREYLNKDMLTSKIESYKNVLKPYLYSMPDAEYEPLTSEQYDQIAASLPDEIEKNYQLYLESLETPMPFYISVPSIDGDKLKFNWDVSYDLDAEDITYSVEVARDYLFRDVIYQNTTLTVPEAEMDLPEAGQYFVRVRATNTSGKTQDAFDYYVTDEGKHYGMKCFYITEDS
;
A
#
# COMPACT_ATOMS: atom_id res chain seq x y z
N ASP A 1 -15.28 -3.61 20.52
CA ASP A 1 -15.32 -4.37 19.26
C ASP A 1 -15.87 -3.48 18.15
N LEU A 2 -14.95 -2.81 17.44
CA LEU A 2 -15.22 -1.87 16.35
C LEU A 2 -15.94 -2.51 15.13
N ARG A 3 -16.09 -3.83 15.13
CA ARG A 3 -16.80 -4.56 14.07
C ARG A 3 -18.33 -4.51 14.21
N MET A 4 -18.84 -4.22 15.38
CA MET A 4 -20.30 -4.21 15.63
C MET A 4 -20.99 -2.91 15.20
N SER A 5 -20.27 -1.83 14.89
CA SER A 5 -20.86 -0.56 14.45
C SER A 5 -20.95 -0.37 12.92
N ARG A 6 -20.53 -1.37 12.12
CA ARG A 6 -20.61 -1.33 10.65
C ARG A 6 -21.99 -1.77 10.17
N GLY A 7 -23.05 -1.07 10.56
CA GLY A 7 -24.42 -1.43 10.26
C GLY A 7 -24.63 -2.00 8.87
N LEU A 8 -25.10 -3.25 8.82
CA LEU A 8 -25.62 -3.86 7.58
C LEU A 8 -27.09 -3.45 7.48
N GLY A 9 -27.46 -2.76 6.43
CA GLY A 9 -28.85 -2.39 6.15
C GLY A 9 -29.30 -2.90 4.80
N ASP A 10 -30.54 -3.32 4.71
CA ASP A 10 -31.22 -3.59 3.44
C ASP A 10 -31.59 -2.27 2.78
N VAL A 11 -31.22 -2.10 1.52
CA VAL A 11 -31.42 -0.84 0.80
C VAL A 11 -32.00 -1.07 -0.61
N TYR A 12 -32.62 -0.01 -1.14
CA TYR A 12 -32.95 0.10 -2.55
C TYR A 12 -31.78 0.81 -3.27
N LYS A 13 -30.91 0.05 -3.94
CA LYS A 13 -29.93 0.64 -4.85
C LYS A 13 -30.62 0.94 -6.17
N ARG A 14 -30.61 2.20 -6.56
CA ARG A 14 -31.17 2.67 -7.83
C ARG A 14 -30.13 3.49 -8.56
N GLN A 15 -30.14 3.41 -9.89
CA GLN A 15 -29.38 4.30 -10.75
C GLN A 15 -30.32 5.30 -11.37
N GLY A 16 -29.87 6.54 -11.49
CA GLY A 16 -30.66 7.63 -12.07
C GLY A 16 -29.80 8.82 -12.42
N ASP A 17 -30.43 9.91 -12.72
CA ASP A 17 -29.86 11.23 -12.96
C ASP A 17 -30.44 12.24 -11.95
N GLU A 18 -30.25 13.52 -12.20
CA GLU A 18 -30.75 14.63 -11.38
C GLU A 18 -32.27 14.66 -11.21
N ASN A 19 -33.03 13.99 -12.11
CA ASN A 19 -34.48 13.88 -12.06
C ASN A 19 -34.95 12.64 -11.29
N GLY A 20 -34.06 11.76 -10.87
CA GLY A 20 -34.35 10.54 -10.12
C GLY A 20 -34.03 9.24 -10.85
N PRO A 21 -34.58 8.10 -10.38
CA PRO A 21 -34.30 6.79 -10.96
C PRO A 21 -34.71 6.69 -12.43
N THR A 22 -33.77 6.25 -13.28
CA THR A 22 -33.95 6.14 -14.73
C THR A 22 -34.54 4.80 -15.14
N GLN A 23 -35.54 4.80 -16.02
CA GLN A 23 -36.18 3.58 -16.53
C GLN A 23 -35.15 2.72 -17.30
N GLY A 24 -35.17 1.41 -17.04
CA GLY A 24 -34.22 0.45 -17.63
C GLY A 24 -32.90 0.29 -16.85
N GLU A 25 -32.61 1.17 -15.91
CA GLU A 25 -31.43 1.10 -15.07
C GLU A 25 -31.65 0.23 -13.82
N VAL A 26 -30.54 -0.20 -13.19
CA VAL A 26 -30.56 -1.09 -12.01
C VAL A 26 -31.40 -0.49 -10.89
N GLY A 27 -32.40 -1.26 -10.44
CA GLY A 27 -33.28 -0.93 -9.32
C GLY A 27 -34.47 -0.06 -9.68
N TYR A 28 -34.70 0.28 -10.95
CA TYR A 28 -35.91 0.97 -11.37
C TYR A 28 -37.14 0.12 -11.09
N GLY A 29 -38.16 0.73 -10.44
CA GLY A 29 -39.42 0.04 -10.12
C GLY A 29 -39.33 -1.05 -9.05
N GLU A 30 -38.16 -1.26 -8.40
CA GLU A 30 -38.03 -2.25 -7.31
C GLU A 30 -38.92 -1.88 -6.11
N SER A 31 -39.73 -2.84 -5.67
CA SER A 31 -40.67 -2.71 -4.54
C SER A 31 -40.14 -3.40 -3.26
N VAL A 32 -39.02 -4.10 -3.35
CA VAL A 32 -38.33 -4.75 -2.23
C VAL A 32 -36.86 -4.39 -2.27
N PRO A 33 -36.14 -4.34 -1.13
CA PRO A 33 -34.72 -4.04 -1.09
C PRO A 33 -33.92 -4.98 -2.00
N ASN A 34 -33.13 -4.40 -2.92
CA ASN A 34 -32.35 -5.14 -3.91
C ASN A 34 -30.85 -5.21 -3.60
N ALA A 35 -30.43 -4.56 -2.51
CA ALA A 35 -29.03 -4.54 -2.10
C ALA A 35 -28.90 -4.49 -0.56
N THR A 36 -27.68 -4.71 -0.09
CA THR A 36 -27.25 -4.39 1.28
C THR A 36 -26.16 -3.34 1.23
N VAL A 37 -26.05 -2.52 2.26
CA VAL A 37 -24.98 -1.51 2.41
C VAL A 37 -24.26 -1.70 3.73
N GLN A 38 -22.95 -1.49 3.72
CA GLN A 38 -22.11 -1.43 4.91
C GLN A 38 -21.02 -0.37 4.77
N ILE A 39 -20.60 0.23 5.88
CA ILE A 39 -19.42 1.07 5.94
C ILE A 39 -18.19 0.18 5.76
N ARG A 40 -17.24 0.63 4.92
CA ARG A 40 -16.00 -0.10 4.65
C ARG A 40 -14.74 0.71 5.02
N GLY A 41 -13.61 -0.01 5.06
CA GLY A 41 -12.29 0.53 5.43
C GLY A 41 -11.96 0.25 6.89
N GLN A 42 -10.67 0.22 7.21
CA GLN A 42 -10.18 0.13 8.58
C GLN A 42 -10.08 1.54 9.17
N THR A 43 -9.07 2.29 8.79
CA THR A 43 -8.84 3.67 9.23
C THR A 43 -9.93 4.61 8.72
N SER A 44 -10.28 4.53 7.44
CA SER A 44 -11.28 5.40 6.80
C SER A 44 -12.71 5.23 7.36
N SER A 45 -13.00 4.16 8.11
CA SER A 45 -14.28 4.01 8.81
C SER A 45 -14.49 5.04 9.92
N GLN A 46 -13.44 5.70 10.38
CA GLN A 46 -13.50 6.78 11.37
C GLN A 46 -13.71 8.18 10.75
N ASN A 47 -13.50 8.33 9.44
CA ASN A 47 -13.65 9.61 8.76
C ASN A 47 -15.08 10.14 8.85
N ALA A 48 -15.27 11.44 8.78
CA ALA A 48 -16.59 12.08 8.79
C ALA A 48 -17.44 11.60 7.59
N GLN A 49 -16.89 11.68 6.39
CA GLN A 49 -17.51 11.09 5.20
C GLN A 49 -17.07 9.62 5.06
N LYS A 50 -18.05 8.70 5.04
CA LYS A 50 -17.81 7.26 5.05
C LYS A 50 -17.59 6.70 3.65
N ASN A 51 -16.80 5.63 3.57
CA ASN A 51 -16.75 4.74 2.41
C ASN A 51 -17.85 3.68 2.54
N TYR A 52 -18.45 3.28 1.42
CA TYR A 52 -19.52 2.30 1.41
C TYR A 52 -19.19 1.09 0.54
N LYS A 53 -19.66 -0.08 0.97
CA LYS A 53 -19.77 -1.28 0.15
C LYS A 53 -21.25 -1.57 -0.03
N ILE A 54 -21.71 -1.57 -1.28
CA ILE A 54 -23.08 -1.92 -1.67
C ILE A 54 -23.02 -3.27 -2.39
N GLU A 55 -23.80 -4.24 -1.94
CA GLU A 55 -23.85 -5.57 -2.54
C GLU A 55 -25.26 -5.89 -3.04
N LEU A 56 -25.39 -6.03 -4.36
CA LEU A 56 -26.65 -6.41 -4.99
C LEU A 56 -27.02 -7.85 -4.62
N LYS A 57 -28.26 -8.07 -4.19
CA LYS A 57 -28.78 -9.40 -3.84
C LYS A 57 -28.77 -10.32 -5.05
N LYS A 58 -28.71 -11.64 -4.81
CA LYS A 58 -28.81 -12.64 -5.88
C LYS A 58 -30.09 -12.41 -6.68
N ASN A 59 -30.02 -12.55 -7.99
CA ASN A 59 -31.14 -12.37 -8.92
C ASN A 59 -31.72 -10.93 -9.03
N LYS A 60 -30.99 -9.93 -8.52
CA LYS A 60 -31.36 -8.50 -8.65
C LYS A 60 -30.53 -7.76 -9.71
N GLY A 61 -29.93 -8.52 -10.63
CA GLY A 61 -29.09 -7.99 -11.69
C GLY A 61 -27.67 -7.62 -11.27
N THR A 62 -27.00 -6.94 -12.15
CA THR A 62 -25.63 -6.40 -11.95
C THR A 62 -25.61 -4.95 -12.39
N TRP A 63 -24.76 -4.17 -11.78
CA TRP A 63 -24.48 -2.81 -12.21
C TRP A 63 -23.14 -2.81 -12.98
N ARG A 64 -23.22 -2.59 -14.30
CA ARG A 64 -22.06 -2.67 -15.21
C ARG A 64 -21.27 -3.98 -15.03
N GLY A 65 -21.98 -5.11 -14.89
CA GLY A 65 -21.37 -6.42 -14.67
C GLY A 65 -20.86 -6.67 -13.27
N GLN A 66 -21.08 -5.77 -12.31
CA GLN A 66 -20.61 -5.86 -10.92
C GLN A 66 -21.79 -6.08 -9.97
N ARG A 67 -21.63 -6.98 -9.00
CA ARG A 67 -22.59 -7.15 -7.91
C ARG A 67 -22.15 -6.42 -6.63
N THR A 68 -20.87 -6.18 -6.46
CA THR A 68 -20.31 -5.42 -5.36
C THR A 68 -19.82 -4.08 -5.87
N ILE A 69 -20.30 -3.01 -5.28
CA ILE A 69 -19.99 -1.63 -5.64
C ILE A 69 -19.32 -0.99 -4.45
N ASN A 70 -18.02 -0.73 -4.55
CA ASN A 70 -17.27 -0.01 -3.52
C ASN A 70 -17.25 1.48 -3.88
N LEU A 71 -17.69 2.30 -2.96
CA LEU A 71 -17.67 3.76 -3.06
C LEU A 71 -16.64 4.32 -2.09
N ASN A 72 -15.56 4.87 -2.60
CA ASN A 72 -14.48 5.44 -1.83
C ASN A 72 -14.55 6.96 -1.87
N LYS A 73 -14.44 7.58 -0.70
CA LYS A 73 -14.50 9.04 -0.55
C LYS A 73 -13.11 9.68 -0.65
N HIS A 74 -12.06 8.93 -0.33
CA HIS A 74 -10.67 9.40 -0.31
C HIS A 74 -10.47 10.71 0.47
N MET A 75 -11.09 10.82 1.63
CA MET A 75 -11.13 12.04 2.45
C MET A 75 -9.75 12.54 2.88
N THR A 76 -8.76 11.65 2.94
CA THR A 76 -7.41 11.94 3.41
C THR A 76 -6.51 12.61 2.35
N GLU A 77 -6.88 12.51 1.07
CA GLU A 77 -6.14 13.11 -0.04
C GLU A 77 -6.99 14.13 -0.80
N GLY A 78 -6.42 15.27 -1.15
CA GLY A 78 -7.17 16.39 -1.72
C GLY A 78 -7.56 16.23 -3.18
N MET A 79 -6.81 15.44 -3.96
CA MET A 79 -7.12 15.29 -5.40
C MET A 79 -8.32 14.39 -5.66
N ARG A 80 -8.64 13.45 -4.75
CA ARG A 80 -9.78 12.52 -4.81
C ARG A 80 -9.81 11.61 -6.04
N PHE A 81 -8.80 11.67 -6.93
CA PHE A 81 -8.74 10.87 -8.17
C PHE A 81 -7.51 9.96 -8.27
N ARG A 82 -6.53 10.02 -7.36
CA ARG A 82 -5.26 9.27 -7.50
C ARG A 82 -5.49 7.77 -7.68
N ASN A 83 -6.36 7.19 -6.88
CA ASN A 83 -6.71 5.77 -7.00
C ASN A 83 -7.32 5.43 -8.37
N LYS A 84 -8.23 6.28 -8.87
CA LYS A 84 -8.81 6.13 -10.21
C LYS A 84 -7.76 6.31 -11.30
N LEU A 85 -6.91 7.33 -11.20
CA LEU A 85 -5.83 7.57 -12.16
C LEU A 85 -4.94 6.34 -12.29
N ALA A 86 -4.48 5.78 -11.16
CA ALA A 86 -3.64 4.60 -11.15
C ALA A 86 -4.32 3.40 -11.83
N TYR A 87 -5.58 3.07 -11.51
CA TYR A 87 -6.29 1.96 -12.16
C TYR A 87 -6.53 2.19 -13.65
N ASP A 88 -6.87 3.41 -14.06
CA ASP A 88 -7.06 3.72 -15.47
C ASP A 88 -5.75 3.66 -16.27
N LEU A 89 -4.61 3.94 -15.63
CA LEU A 89 -3.28 3.76 -16.22
C LEU A 89 -2.91 2.27 -16.31
N ILE A 90 -3.10 1.50 -15.22
CA ILE A 90 -2.83 0.06 -15.19
C ILE A 90 -3.58 -0.68 -16.30
N ARG A 91 -4.79 -0.27 -16.63
CA ARG A 91 -5.58 -0.89 -17.72
C ARG A 91 -4.92 -0.80 -19.11
N GLY A 92 -3.99 0.10 -19.30
CA GLY A 92 -3.18 0.22 -20.52
C GLY A 92 -1.88 -0.57 -20.51
N ILE A 93 -1.58 -1.30 -19.42
CA ILE A 93 -0.36 -2.10 -19.24
C ILE A 93 -0.72 -3.58 -19.42
N PRO A 94 -0.29 -4.23 -20.52
CA PRO A 94 -0.70 -5.61 -20.83
C PRO A 94 -0.33 -6.64 -19.75
N GLN A 95 0.75 -6.41 -19.03
CA GLN A 95 1.27 -7.31 -17.99
C GLN A 95 0.50 -7.20 -16.67
N MET A 96 -0.44 -6.26 -16.55
CA MET A 96 -1.15 -5.98 -15.31
C MET A 96 -2.66 -6.11 -15.48
N VAL A 97 -3.37 -6.39 -14.39
CA VAL A 97 -4.84 -6.39 -14.35
C VAL A 97 -5.32 -5.10 -13.72
N GLY A 98 -5.96 -4.24 -14.52
CA GLY A 98 -6.53 -2.97 -14.08
C GLY A 98 -8.01 -3.08 -13.71
N LEU A 99 -8.35 -2.78 -12.48
CA LEU A 99 -9.74 -2.75 -12.02
C LEU A 99 -10.52 -1.58 -12.63
N ARG A 100 -11.82 -1.78 -12.82
CA ARG A 100 -12.72 -0.74 -13.36
C ARG A 100 -13.04 0.30 -12.30
N THR A 101 -12.99 1.55 -12.70
CA THR A 101 -13.29 2.69 -11.81
C THR A 101 -14.15 3.73 -12.51
N GLN A 102 -14.91 4.50 -11.75
CA GLN A 102 -15.65 5.66 -12.23
C GLN A 102 -16.02 6.61 -11.11
N PHE A 103 -16.29 7.86 -11.45
CA PHE A 103 -16.88 8.81 -10.50
C PHE A 103 -18.39 8.58 -10.40
N VAL A 104 -18.92 8.72 -9.20
CA VAL A 104 -20.33 8.52 -8.87
C VAL A 104 -20.78 9.61 -7.91
N HIS A 105 -21.86 10.29 -8.22
CA HIS A 105 -22.56 11.16 -7.29
C HIS A 105 -23.58 10.34 -6.49
N LEU A 106 -23.51 10.41 -5.16
CA LEU A 106 -24.31 9.59 -4.26
C LEU A 106 -25.39 10.44 -3.57
N TYR A 107 -26.64 10.01 -3.71
CA TYR A 107 -27.76 10.50 -2.94
C TYR A 107 -28.30 9.38 -2.05
N VAL A 108 -28.56 9.71 -0.79
CA VAL A 108 -29.09 8.75 0.20
C VAL A 108 -30.41 9.27 0.76
N LYS A 109 -31.38 8.38 0.86
CA LYS A 109 -32.64 8.65 1.55
C LYS A 109 -32.81 7.65 2.68
N ASP A 110 -32.86 8.14 3.91
CA ASP A 110 -33.17 7.33 5.09
C ASP A 110 -34.69 7.34 5.32
N ASN A 111 -35.30 6.15 5.20
CA ASN A 111 -36.73 5.96 5.45
C ASN A 111 -37.03 5.57 6.89
N THR A 112 -36.02 5.42 7.75
CA THR A 112 -36.19 5.12 9.19
C THR A 112 -36.47 6.37 10.02
N GLU A 113 -36.20 7.55 9.48
CA GLU A 113 -36.48 8.83 10.11
C GLU A 113 -37.97 9.15 10.14
N GLU A 114 -38.47 9.71 11.25
CA GLU A 114 -39.86 10.13 11.43
C GLU A 114 -40.33 11.17 10.38
N SER A 115 -39.40 11.90 9.79
CA SER A 115 -39.66 12.92 8.77
C SER A 115 -40.02 12.35 7.38
N GLY A 116 -40.04 11.03 7.20
CA GLY A 116 -40.30 10.39 5.90
C GLY A 116 -39.18 10.59 4.89
N GLY A 117 -38.00 10.93 5.35
CA GLY A 117 -36.70 11.07 4.66
C GLY A 117 -36.76 11.83 3.32
N LYS A 118 -35.86 12.77 3.13
CA LYS A 118 -35.55 13.34 1.80
C LYS A 118 -34.28 12.71 1.28
N PHE A 119 -34.04 12.79 -0.02
CA PHE A 119 -32.72 12.49 -0.56
C PHE A 119 -31.73 13.55 -0.10
N GLU A 120 -30.69 13.11 0.56
CA GLU A 120 -29.56 13.92 0.97
C GLU A 120 -28.41 13.71 0.00
N ASP A 121 -27.74 14.78 -0.35
CA ASP A 121 -26.55 14.75 -1.18
C ASP A 121 -25.34 14.32 -0.35
N TYR A 122 -24.73 13.17 -0.70
CA TYR A 122 -23.52 12.66 -0.07
C TYR A 122 -22.27 12.99 -0.89
N GLY A 123 -22.42 13.74 -2.00
CA GLY A 123 -21.33 14.23 -2.83
C GLY A 123 -20.71 13.18 -3.75
N ILE A 124 -19.51 13.47 -4.22
CA ILE A 124 -18.80 12.67 -5.20
C ILE A 124 -18.00 11.54 -4.56
N TYR A 125 -18.00 10.38 -5.21
CA TYR A 125 -17.25 9.18 -4.82
C TYR A 125 -16.48 8.63 -6.01
N THR A 126 -15.37 7.94 -5.73
CA THR A 126 -14.76 7.02 -6.69
C THR A 126 -15.29 5.62 -6.46
N GLN A 127 -16.01 5.08 -7.45
CA GLN A 127 -16.35 3.67 -7.43
C GLN A 127 -15.15 2.86 -7.92
N VAL A 128 -14.79 1.82 -7.17
CA VAL A 128 -13.71 0.88 -7.51
C VAL A 128 -14.29 -0.53 -7.55
N GLU A 129 -13.98 -1.26 -8.62
CA GLU A 129 -14.38 -2.67 -8.75
C GLU A 129 -13.84 -3.50 -7.59
N GLN A 130 -14.70 -4.32 -6.98
CA GLN A 130 -14.27 -5.28 -5.98
C GLN A 130 -13.69 -6.51 -6.65
N LEU A 131 -12.40 -6.77 -6.45
CA LEU A 131 -11.80 -8.01 -6.91
C LEU A 131 -12.41 -9.20 -6.14
N ASN A 132 -13.18 -10.00 -6.85
CA ASN A 132 -13.86 -11.20 -6.40
C ASN A 132 -14.10 -12.14 -7.58
N LYS A 133 -14.78 -13.28 -7.36
CA LYS A 133 -15.07 -14.26 -8.43
C LYS A 133 -15.77 -13.65 -9.66
N THR A 134 -16.63 -12.67 -9.48
CA THR A 134 -17.32 -11.97 -10.59
C THR A 134 -16.34 -11.11 -11.37
N ALA A 135 -15.49 -10.36 -10.68
CA ALA A 135 -14.47 -9.53 -11.31
C ALA A 135 -13.43 -10.38 -12.05
N LEU A 136 -12.91 -11.45 -11.41
CA LEU A 136 -11.99 -12.38 -12.08
C LEU A 136 -12.57 -12.89 -13.41
N LYS A 137 -13.82 -13.36 -13.42
CA LYS A 137 -14.50 -13.78 -14.66
C LYS A 137 -14.60 -12.66 -15.71
N SER A 138 -14.91 -11.43 -15.28
CA SER A 138 -15.05 -10.31 -16.20
C SER A 138 -13.72 -9.85 -16.81
N HIS A 139 -12.61 -10.19 -16.16
CA HIS A 139 -11.25 -9.98 -16.66
C HIS A 139 -10.68 -11.21 -17.39
N GLY A 140 -11.48 -12.26 -17.60
CA GLY A 140 -11.03 -13.49 -18.28
C GLY A 140 -10.14 -14.39 -17.42
N LEU A 141 -10.13 -14.16 -16.10
CA LEU A 141 -9.32 -14.92 -15.15
C LEU A 141 -10.13 -16.06 -14.52
N ASP A 142 -9.44 -17.13 -14.08
CA ASP A 142 -10.07 -18.24 -13.38
C ASP A 142 -10.60 -17.79 -12.01
N SER A 143 -11.91 -17.91 -11.83
CA SER A 143 -12.60 -17.50 -10.61
C SER A 143 -12.57 -18.56 -9.49
N ASN A 144 -12.01 -19.73 -9.75
CA ASN A 144 -11.92 -20.83 -8.78
C ASN A 144 -10.53 -20.94 -8.15
N GLY A 145 -9.57 -20.15 -8.61
CA GLY A 145 -8.21 -20.12 -8.07
C GLY A 145 -8.10 -19.49 -6.69
N GLN A 146 -6.89 -19.52 -6.17
CA GLN A 146 -6.52 -18.82 -4.93
C GLN A 146 -6.49 -17.32 -5.19
N LEU A 147 -7.01 -16.57 -4.24
CA LEU A 147 -6.97 -15.12 -4.23
C LEU A 147 -6.82 -14.64 -2.79
N TYR A 148 -5.72 -13.98 -2.49
CA TYR A 148 -5.45 -13.40 -1.17
C TYR A 148 -5.28 -11.89 -1.29
N LYS A 149 -5.93 -11.13 -0.41
CA LYS A 149 -5.60 -9.72 -0.22
C LYS A 149 -4.49 -9.63 0.81
N ILE A 150 -3.37 -9.05 0.44
CA ILE A 150 -2.24 -8.84 1.35
C ILE A 150 -2.58 -7.66 2.26
N ASN A 151 -2.58 -7.90 3.57
CA ASN A 151 -2.82 -6.88 4.60
C ASN A 151 -1.52 -6.41 5.27
N SER A 152 -0.60 -7.34 5.57
CA SER A 152 0.77 -7.11 6.06
C SER A 152 1.52 -8.43 5.92
N PHE A 153 2.33 -8.56 4.86
CA PHE A 153 2.97 -9.83 4.54
C PHE A 153 4.27 -9.61 3.76
N GLU A 154 5.37 -10.01 4.36
CA GLU A 154 6.73 -9.84 3.83
C GLU A 154 7.25 -11.10 3.11
N PHE A 155 6.40 -12.08 2.84
CA PHE A 155 6.70 -13.34 2.17
C PHE A 155 7.67 -14.27 2.92
N TYR A 156 7.86 -14.08 4.24
CA TYR A 156 8.50 -15.09 5.07
C TYR A 156 7.58 -16.31 5.24
N ARG A 157 8.17 -17.47 5.55
CA ARG A 157 7.40 -18.72 5.63
C ARG A 157 6.36 -18.74 6.76
N TYR A 158 6.58 -18.03 7.86
CA TYR A 158 5.66 -17.94 9.01
C TYR A 158 4.98 -19.26 9.36
N GLU A 159 5.77 -20.32 9.64
CA GLU A 159 5.28 -21.71 9.81
C GLU A 159 4.20 -21.88 10.87
N ASP A 160 4.18 -21.03 11.89
CA ASP A 160 3.17 -21.07 12.95
C ASP A 160 1.81 -20.48 12.51
N ILE A 161 1.77 -19.65 11.45
CA ILE A 161 0.59 -18.93 10.99
C ILE A 161 0.11 -19.45 9.63
N ILE A 162 1.02 -19.58 8.66
CA ILE A 162 0.68 -20.01 7.30
C ILE A 162 0.67 -21.54 7.25
N LYS A 163 -0.50 -22.11 7.48
CA LYS A 163 -0.79 -23.55 7.56
C LYS A 163 -1.94 -23.90 6.65
N LYS A 164 -2.12 -25.19 6.34
CA LYS A 164 -3.34 -25.71 5.68
C LYS A 164 -4.51 -25.69 6.66
N GLU A 165 -5.73 -25.61 6.14
CA GLU A 165 -6.94 -25.56 6.99
C GLU A 165 -7.09 -26.82 7.90
N ASP A 166 -6.57 -27.97 7.47
CA ASP A 166 -6.60 -29.23 8.21
C ASP A 166 -5.35 -29.48 9.09
N ASP A 167 -4.37 -28.60 9.06
CA ASP A 167 -3.18 -28.73 9.90
C ASP A 167 -3.48 -28.40 11.37
N ALA A 168 -2.81 -29.11 12.28
CA ALA A 168 -2.91 -28.85 13.70
C ALA A 168 -2.46 -27.42 14.04
N GLY A 169 -3.32 -26.69 14.76
CA GLY A 169 -3.05 -25.31 15.17
C GLY A 169 -3.27 -24.26 14.05
N TYR A 170 -3.98 -24.61 12.96
CA TYR A 170 -4.44 -23.60 12.02
C TYR A 170 -5.38 -22.60 12.70
N ASP A 171 -5.08 -21.33 12.58
CA ASP A 171 -5.90 -20.22 13.07
C ASP A 171 -6.22 -19.29 11.89
N LYS A 172 -7.44 -19.40 11.36
CA LYS A 172 -7.91 -18.55 10.25
C LYS A 172 -7.82 -17.07 10.57
N THR A 173 -8.06 -16.67 11.82
CA THR A 173 -8.00 -15.25 12.21
C THR A 173 -6.57 -14.72 12.17
N ALA A 174 -5.60 -15.52 12.63
CA ALA A 174 -4.18 -15.17 12.54
C ALA A 174 -3.72 -15.13 11.08
N PHE A 175 -4.10 -16.13 10.27
CA PHE A 175 -3.82 -16.18 8.83
C PHE A 175 -4.36 -14.94 8.10
N GLU A 176 -5.64 -14.60 8.33
CA GLU A 176 -6.30 -13.48 7.64
C GLU A 176 -5.83 -12.09 8.10
N LYS A 177 -5.09 -11.98 9.20
CA LYS A 177 -4.36 -10.74 9.54
C LYS A 177 -3.26 -10.43 8.54
N MET A 178 -2.65 -11.46 7.95
CA MET A 178 -1.60 -11.33 6.93
C MET A 178 -2.20 -11.39 5.52
N LEU A 179 -2.97 -12.43 5.23
CA LEU A 179 -3.52 -12.77 3.91
C LEU A 179 -5.02 -13.04 4.02
N GLU A 180 -5.84 -12.06 3.68
CA GLU A 180 -7.29 -12.21 3.70
C GLU A 180 -7.75 -13.10 2.54
N ILE A 181 -8.41 -14.22 2.86
CA ILE A 181 -8.86 -15.22 1.89
C ILE A 181 -10.05 -14.68 1.08
N LYS A 182 -9.89 -14.57 -0.23
CA LYS A 182 -10.93 -14.09 -1.17
C LYS A 182 -11.30 -15.11 -2.25
N GLY A 183 -10.50 -16.13 -2.44
CA GLY A 183 -10.68 -17.22 -3.40
C GLY A 183 -10.80 -18.57 -2.74
N ASP A 184 -10.16 -19.57 -3.34
CA ASP A 184 -10.04 -20.91 -2.78
C ASP A 184 -9.15 -20.90 -1.54
N SER A 185 -9.44 -21.76 -0.57
CA SER A 185 -8.73 -21.86 0.72
C SER A 185 -7.76 -23.05 0.81
N ASP A 186 -7.49 -23.73 -0.28
CA ASP A 186 -6.35 -24.67 -0.35
C ASP A 186 -5.04 -23.88 -0.39
N HIS A 187 -4.36 -23.85 0.75
CA HIS A 187 -3.12 -23.09 0.90
C HIS A 187 -1.87 -23.84 0.44
N THR A 188 -2.00 -25.04 -0.15
CA THR A 188 -0.85 -25.89 -0.52
C THR A 188 0.13 -25.16 -1.44
N LYS A 189 -0.34 -24.59 -2.55
CA LYS A 189 0.52 -23.83 -3.50
C LYS A 189 1.21 -22.62 -2.87
N LEU A 190 0.51 -21.93 -1.97
CA LEU A 190 1.08 -20.80 -1.23
C LEU A 190 2.23 -21.27 -0.33
N ILE A 191 2.04 -22.38 0.39
CA ILE A 191 3.03 -22.95 1.28
C ILE A 191 4.26 -23.44 0.50
N ASP A 192 4.04 -24.12 -0.63
CA ASP A 192 5.11 -24.62 -1.48
C ASP A 192 5.96 -23.46 -2.03
N MET A 193 5.32 -22.42 -2.57
CA MET A 193 5.99 -21.19 -3.03
C MET A 193 6.79 -20.51 -1.91
N LEU A 194 6.21 -20.38 -0.72
CA LEU A 194 6.91 -19.75 0.42
C LEU A 194 8.06 -20.61 0.93
N THR A 195 7.94 -21.94 0.87
CA THR A 195 9.01 -22.86 1.26
C THR A 195 10.22 -22.68 0.34
N ASP A 196 10.00 -22.71 -0.98
CA ASP A 196 11.07 -22.54 -1.96
C ASP A 196 11.67 -21.11 -1.90
N LEU A 197 10.82 -20.11 -1.74
CA LEU A 197 11.27 -18.72 -1.61
C LEU A 197 12.15 -18.50 -0.36
N ASN A 198 11.91 -19.22 0.73
CA ASN A 198 12.68 -19.09 1.96
C ASN A 198 13.84 -20.09 2.07
N ASP A 199 14.00 -20.99 1.09
CA ASP A 199 15.20 -21.83 0.95
C ASP A 199 16.26 -21.10 0.13
N TYR A 200 17.32 -20.63 0.78
CA TYR A 200 18.43 -19.93 0.14
C TYR A 200 19.35 -20.82 -0.71
N SER A 201 19.15 -22.14 -0.69
CA SER A 201 19.84 -23.08 -1.60
C SER A 201 19.24 -23.05 -3.02
N ILE A 202 18.01 -22.55 -3.16
CA ILE A 202 17.31 -22.39 -4.45
C ILE A 202 17.58 -20.96 -4.97
N GLY A 203 18.05 -20.82 -6.21
CA GLY A 203 18.24 -19.51 -6.84
C GLY A 203 16.92 -18.75 -7.02
N ILE A 204 16.92 -17.44 -6.88
CA ILE A 204 15.67 -16.63 -7.01
C ILE A 204 15.08 -16.74 -8.43
N GLU A 205 15.90 -16.87 -9.45
CA GLU A 205 15.46 -17.06 -10.84
C GLU A 205 14.68 -18.37 -11.01
N ASP A 206 15.07 -19.44 -10.30
CA ASP A 206 14.35 -20.72 -10.31
C ASP A 206 13.02 -20.58 -9.55
N VAL A 207 13.00 -19.90 -8.40
CA VAL A 207 11.78 -19.61 -7.65
C VAL A 207 10.79 -18.80 -8.49
N LEU A 208 11.28 -17.75 -9.17
CA LEU A 208 10.42 -16.92 -10.03
C LEU A 208 9.84 -17.74 -11.18
N LYS A 209 10.66 -18.55 -11.84
CA LYS A 209 10.23 -19.40 -12.95
C LYS A 209 9.19 -20.46 -12.55
N GLU A 210 9.32 -21.03 -11.36
CA GLU A 210 8.45 -22.10 -10.87
C GLU A 210 7.12 -21.55 -10.34
N HIS A 211 7.17 -20.38 -9.65
CA HIS A 211 6.05 -19.93 -8.85
C HIS A 211 5.44 -18.60 -9.28
N PHE A 212 6.06 -17.80 -10.14
CA PHE A 212 5.58 -16.46 -10.44
C PHE A 212 5.56 -16.14 -11.93
N ASP A 213 4.63 -15.31 -12.32
CA ASP A 213 4.77 -14.57 -13.57
C ASP A 213 5.74 -13.40 -13.34
N GLU A 214 7.00 -13.62 -13.71
CA GLU A 214 8.09 -12.67 -13.48
C GLU A 214 7.81 -11.32 -14.15
N GLU A 215 7.26 -11.31 -15.35
CA GLU A 215 6.95 -10.09 -16.09
C GLU A 215 5.86 -9.27 -15.39
N ASN A 216 4.84 -9.94 -14.86
CA ASN A 216 3.79 -9.29 -14.05
C ASN A 216 4.35 -8.62 -12.79
N ILE A 217 5.23 -9.29 -12.03
CA ILE A 217 5.86 -8.71 -10.82
C ILE A 217 6.72 -7.51 -11.19
N ILE A 218 7.52 -7.61 -12.25
CA ILE A 218 8.41 -6.56 -12.73
C ILE A 218 7.62 -5.31 -13.11
N TYR A 219 6.57 -5.44 -13.94
CA TYR A 219 5.74 -4.31 -14.34
C TYR A 219 4.93 -3.73 -13.19
N TRP A 220 4.46 -4.58 -12.26
CA TRP A 220 3.82 -4.10 -11.03
C TRP A 220 4.78 -3.25 -10.19
N MET A 221 6.00 -3.72 -9.95
CA MET A 221 7.00 -2.98 -9.17
C MET A 221 7.42 -1.69 -9.89
N ALA A 222 7.69 -1.75 -11.18
CA ALA A 222 8.05 -0.59 -12.00
C ALA A 222 6.95 0.49 -11.96
N PHE A 223 5.68 0.09 -12.07
CA PHE A 223 4.55 1.00 -11.97
C PHE A 223 4.48 1.68 -10.59
N GLN A 224 4.56 0.92 -9.51
CA GLN A 224 4.49 1.47 -8.15
C GLN A 224 5.67 2.43 -7.88
N ILE A 225 6.87 2.10 -8.34
CA ILE A 225 8.06 2.96 -8.24
C ILE A 225 7.83 4.29 -8.97
N LEU A 226 7.40 4.25 -10.23
CA LEU A 226 7.17 5.47 -11.03
C LEU A 226 6.01 6.31 -10.50
N MET A 227 4.98 5.67 -9.95
CA MET A 227 3.86 6.37 -9.30
C MET A 227 4.18 6.86 -7.89
N GLY A 228 5.36 6.54 -7.34
CA GLY A 228 5.79 6.93 -5.99
C GLY A 228 4.87 6.39 -4.91
N ASN A 229 4.25 5.22 -5.13
CA ASN A 229 3.35 4.59 -4.17
C ASN A 229 4.14 3.77 -3.15
N VAL A 230 4.53 4.39 -2.06
CA VAL A 230 5.38 3.77 -1.03
C VAL A 230 4.64 2.80 -0.11
N ASP A 231 3.32 2.79 -0.11
CA ASP A 231 2.49 1.92 0.76
C ASP A 231 2.19 0.55 0.11
N THR A 232 3.16 -0.02 -0.62
CA THR A 232 3.00 -1.27 -1.38
C THR A 232 4.06 -2.33 -1.08
N GLN A 233 4.96 -2.09 -0.13
CA GLN A 233 6.06 -3.01 0.16
C GLN A 233 5.60 -4.35 0.76
N ASN A 234 4.49 -4.37 1.51
CA ASN A 234 3.95 -5.57 2.17
C ASN A 234 2.41 -5.58 2.29
N ARG A 235 1.73 -4.72 1.53
CA ARG A 235 0.27 -4.55 1.52
C ARG A 235 -0.21 -3.96 0.19
N ASN A 236 -1.51 -3.68 0.11
CA ASN A 236 -2.13 -3.02 -1.05
C ASN A 236 -1.90 -3.75 -2.38
N VAL A 237 -1.94 -5.07 -2.34
CA VAL A 237 -1.85 -5.95 -3.49
C VAL A 237 -2.65 -7.23 -3.23
N TYR A 238 -3.22 -7.81 -4.29
CA TYR A 238 -3.75 -9.16 -4.27
C TYR A 238 -2.74 -10.12 -4.88
N LEU A 239 -2.61 -11.28 -4.24
CA LEU A 239 -1.88 -12.42 -4.74
C LEU A 239 -2.89 -13.41 -5.33
N TYR A 240 -2.80 -13.67 -6.63
CA TYR A 240 -3.74 -14.51 -7.38
C TYR A 240 -3.00 -15.67 -8.06
N SER A 241 -3.59 -16.87 -8.02
CA SER A 241 -3.13 -18.02 -8.79
C SER A 241 -4.32 -18.81 -9.36
N PRO A 242 -4.37 -19.09 -10.67
CA PRO A 242 -5.41 -19.95 -11.25
C PRO A 242 -5.44 -21.34 -10.60
N LEU A 243 -6.59 -22.03 -10.59
CA LEU A 243 -6.74 -23.32 -9.91
C LEU A 243 -5.74 -24.38 -10.42
N ASN A 244 -5.57 -24.46 -11.74
CA ASN A 244 -4.75 -25.46 -12.41
C ASN A 244 -3.35 -24.95 -12.80
N SER A 245 -2.83 -23.99 -12.06
CA SER A 245 -1.49 -23.43 -12.26
C SER A 245 -0.85 -23.13 -10.91
N ASP A 246 0.45 -23.30 -10.80
CA ASP A 246 1.21 -22.94 -9.59
C ASP A 246 1.77 -21.52 -9.68
N ILE A 247 1.49 -20.81 -10.78
CA ILE A 247 1.97 -19.45 -11.04
C ILE A 247 1.13 -18.43 -10.30
N TRP A 248 1.81 -17.53 -9.60
CA TRP A 248 1.25 -16.40 -8.87
C TRP A 248 1.40 -15.10 -9.64
N TYR A 249 0.36 -14.27 -9.54
CA TYR A 249 0.26 -12.94 -10.14
C TYR A 249 -0.05 -11.90 -9.08
N PHE A 250 0.51 -10.71 -9.24
CA PHE A 250 0.18 -9.53 -8.46
C PHE A 250 -0.91 -8.72 -9.16
N ILE A 251 -1.96 -8.36 -8.42
CA ILE A 251 -3.02 -7.46 -8.88
C ILE A 251 -3.03 -6.26 -7.93
N ALA A 252 -2.76 -5.06 -8.46
CA ALA A 252 -2.66 -3.84 -7.68
C ALA A 252 -3.97 -3.52 -6.94
N TRP A 253 -3.85 -3.04 -5.71
CA TRP A 253 -4.96 -2.64 -4.86
C TRP A 253 -4.61 -1.38 -4.07
N ASP A 254 -5.63 -0.51 -3.86
CA ASP A 254 -5.56 0.70 -3.03
C ASP A 254 -4.37 1.61 -3.40
N ASN A 255 -4.45 2.17 -4.62
CA ASN A 255 -3.39 3.00 -5.19
C ASN A 255 -3.57 4.51 -4.86
N ASP A 256 -4.27 4.86 -3.78
CA ASP A 256 -4.50 6.25 -3.39
C ASP A 256 -3.22 6.94 -2.88
N GLY A 257 -2.19 6.18 -2.53
CA GLY A 257 -0.84 6.65 -2.22
C GLY A 257 -0.01 7.13 -3.42
N CYS A 258 -0.52 6.98 -4.65
CA CYS A 258 0.21 7.40 -5.85
C CYS A 258 0.36 8.93 -5.93
N LEU A 259 1.56 9.40 -6.33
CA LEU A 259 1.86 10.83 -6.61
C LEU A 259 1.51 11.77 -5.43
N MET A 260 1.72 11.32 -4.19
CA MET A 260 1.34 12.08 -2.98
C MET A 260 2.33 13.20 -2.62
N ARG A 261 3.58 13.14 -3.09
CA ARG A 261 4.65 14.06 -2.64
C ARG A 261 4.27 15.55 -2.75
N PRO A 262 3.73 16.07 -3.88
CA PRO A 262 3.40 17.49 -3.98
C PRO A 262 2.38 17.96 -2.94
N GLU A 263 1.44 17.07 -2.58
CA GLU A 263 0.44 17.38 -1.55
C GLU A 263 1.06 17.32 -0.15
N TYR A 264 1.92 16.31 0.13
CA TYR A 264 2.62 16.23 1.40
C TYR A 264 3.54 17.43 1.64
N GLU A 265 4.30 17.86 0.64
CA GLU A 265 5.13 19.07 0.71
C GLU A 265 4.28 20.31 1.00
N LEU A 266 3.17 20.49 0.29
CA LEU A 266 2.29 21.63 0.47
C LEU A 266 1.64 21.66 1.87
N ARG A 267 1.26 20.49 2.40
CA ARG A 267 0.61 20.35 3.70
C ARG A 267 1.59 20.20 4.86
N ASN A 268 2.90 20.30 4.60
CA ASN A 268 3.98 20.09 5.56
C ASN A 268 3.94 18.70 6.25
N PHE A 269 3.49 17.66 5.56
CA PHE A 269 3.63 16.29 5.98
C PHE A 269 5.01 15.77 5.55
N SER A 270 6.08 16.30 6.16
CA SER A 270 7.46 16.12 5.69
C SER A 270 8.15 14.85 6.14
N ASP A 271 7.44 13.89 6.69
CA ASP A 271 8.04 12.70 7.31
C ASP A 271 8.26 11.58 6.27
N GLN A 272 8.90 11.90 5.14
CA GLN A 272 9.37 10.84 4.23
C GLN A 272 10.69 10.27 4.76
N ASN A 273 10.72 8.95 4.88
CA ASN A 273 11.94 8.22 5.17
C ASN A 273 12.96 8.29 4.03
N SER A 274 14.23 8.20 4.38
CA SER A 274 15.31 8.07 3.41
C SER A 274 15.16 6.83 2.52
N TRP A 275 14.49 5.76 3.00
CA TRP A 275 14.28 4.51 2.29
C TRP A 275 12.93 4.43 1.53
N GLU A 276 11.98 5.36 1.73
CA GLU A 276 10.71 5.39 0.99
C GLU A 276 10.87 5.90 -0.45
N LYS A 277 11.78 5.31 -1.20
CA LYS A 277 12.06 5.66 -2.59
C LYS A 277 12.60 4.47 -3.38
N GLY A 278 12.27 4.42 -4.67
CA GLY A 278 12.79 3.44 -5.59
C GLY A 278 12.74 2.02 -5.06
N ILE A 279 13.83 1.29 -5.18
CA ILE A 279 13.93 -0.11 -4.73
C ILE A 279 14.13 -0.25 -3.22
N SER A 280 14.64 0.78 -2.55
CA SER A 280 14.86 0.74 -1.10
C SER A 280 13.54 0.49 -0.34
N ASN A 281 12.42 0.99 -0.86
CA ASN A 281 11.08 0.79 -0.31
C ASN A 281 10.68 -0.68 -0.19
N TYR A 282 11.23 -1.56 -1.02
CA TYR A 282 10.86 -2.98 -1.10
C TYR A 282 11.83 -3.90 -0.37
N TRP A 283 12.94 -3.38 0.16
CA TRP A 283 14.02 -4.20 0.71
C TRP A 283 13.64 -4.99 1.98
N GLY A 284 12.65 -4.53 2.74
CA GLY A 284 12.12 -5.23 3.92
C GLY A 284 11.26 -6.47 3.62
N ASN A 285 10.96 -6.75 2.35
CA ASN A 285 10.18 -7.90 1.92
C ASN A 285 11.10 -8.94 1.27
N ILE A 286 11.07 -10.19 1.76
CA ILE A 286 12.05 -11.21 1.35
C ILE A 286 11.95 -11.58 -0.13
N LEU A 287 10.76 -11.59 -0.74
CA LEU A 287 10.60 -11.82 -2.17
C LEU A 287 11.32 -10.73 -2.96
N PHE A 288 11.00 -9.48 -2.68
CA PHE A 288 11.61 -8.35 -3.41
C PHE A 288 13.09 -8.20 -3.10
N GLN A 289 13.52 -8.44 -1.86
CA GLN A 289 14.93 -8.41 -1.49
C GLN A 289 15.74 -9.43 -2.31
N ARG A 290 15.26 -10.67 -2.41
CA ARG A 290 15.90 -11.71 -3.21
C ARG A 290 15.92 -11.36 -4.70
N CYS A 291 14.79 -10.88 -5.24
CA CYS A 291 14.70 -10.39 -6.62
C CYS A 291 15.70 -9.27 -6.89
N LEU A 292 15.75 -8.27 -6.03
CA LEU A 292 16.63 -7.10 -6.20
C LEU A 292 18.13 -7.42 -6.04
N LYS A 293 18.50 -8.50 -5.36
CA LYS A 293 19.88 -9.02 -5.35
C LYS A 293 20.27 -9.63 -6.69
N SER A 294 19.32 -10.13 -7.50
CA SER A 294 19.60 -10.62 -8.84
C SER A 294 19.86 -9.47 -9.81
N ARG A 295 21.01 -9.52 -10.47
CA ARG A 295 21.35 -8.56 -11.53
C ARG A 295 20.39 -8.66 -12.72
N SER A 296 20.06 -9.89 -13.13
CA SER A 296 19.12 -10.14 -14.23
C SER A 296 17.75 -9.53 -13.94
N PHE A 297 17.23 -9.67 -12.71
CA PHE A 297 15.96 -9.05 -12.33
C PHE A 297 16.04 -7.52 -12.38
N ARG A 298 17.11 -6.92 -11.86
CA ARG A 298 17.29 -5.46 -11.91
C ARG A 298 17.38 -4.91 -13.35
N GLU A 299 18.06 -5.62 -14.26
CA GLU A 299 18.12 -5.25 -15.68
C GLU A 299 16.71 -5.25 -16.30
N LYS A 300 15.93 -6.32 -16.10
CA LYS A 300 14.54 -6.39 -16.57
C LYS A 300 13.64 -5.33 -15.91
N LEU A 301 13.81 -5.04 -14.63
CA LEU A 301 13.08 -3.98 -13.92
C LEU A 301 13.39 -2.61 -14.52
N ASN A 302 14.66 -2.34 -14.81
CA ASN A 302 15.07 -1.11 -15.47
C ASN A 302 14.44 -0.96 -16.86
N ASP A 303 14.41 -2.02 -17.65
CA ASP A 303 13.77 -2.02 -18.97
C ASP A 303 12.26 -1.74 -18.86
N ALA A 304 11.57 -2.35 -17.91
CA ALA A 304 10.15 -2.09 -17.65
C ALA A 304 9.90 -0.65 -17.18
N ILE A 305 10.78 -0.09 -16.34
CA ILE A 305 10.70 1.31 -15.92
C ILE A 305 10.85 2.25 -17.12
N LEU A 306 11.78 1.98 -18.03
CA LEU A 306 11.97 2.79 -19.23
C LEU A 306 10.76 2.70 -20.17
N ASP A 307 10.21 1.49 -20.37
CA ASP A 307 8.99 1.27 -21.16
C ASP A 307 7.79 2.02 -20.56
N LEU A 308 7.57 1.90 -19.25
CA LEU A 308 6.49 2.60 -18.58
C LEU A 308 6.67 4.12 -18.56
N ARG A 309 7.88 4.67 -18.59
CA ARG A 309 8.09 6.12 -18.71
C ARG A 309 7.64 6.64 -20.08
N GLU A 310 7.81 5.87 -21.16
CA GLU A 310 7.25 6.25 -22.47
C GLU A 310 5.73 6.27 -22.44
N TYR A 311 5.11 5.27 -21.81
CA TYR A 311 3.66 5.19 -21.63
C TYR A 311 3.12 6.29 -20.72
N LEU A 312 3.73 6.48 -19.55
CA LEU A 312 3.32 7.47 -18.53
C LEU A 312 3.87 8.87 -18.86
N ASN A 313 3.85 9.27 -20.12
CA ASN A 313 4.39 10.55 -20.54
C ASN A 313 3.54 11.75 -20.06
N LYS A 314 4.18 12.91 -20.03
CA LYS A 314 3.61 14.14 -19.49
C LYS A 314 2.30 14.54 -20.18
N ASP A 315 2.22 14.43 -21.50
CA ASP A 315 1.04 14.86 -22.26
C ASP A 315 -0.18 13.99 -21.98
N MET A 316 0.01 12.67 -21.92
CA MET A 316 -1.03 11.72 -21.58
C MET A 316 -1.54 11.93 -20.15
N LEU A 317 -0.63 12.08 -19.17
CA LEU A 317 -0.98 12.33 -17.79
C LEU A 317 -1.71 13.68 -17.62
N THR A 318 -1.20 14.75 -18.25
CA THR A 318 -1.84 16.07 -18.19
C THR A 318 -3.27 15.99 -18.74
N SER A 319 -3.48 15.37 -19.91
CA SER A 319 -4.79 15.22 -20.51
C SER A 319 -5.76 14.47 -19.60
N LYS A 320 -5.30 13.39 -19.00
CA LYS A 320 -6.10 12.54 -18.11
C LYS A 320 -6.46 13.27 -16.81
N ILE A 321 -5.49 13.91 -16.17
CA ILE A 321 -5.67 14.69 -14.94
C ILE A 321 -6.63 15.87 -15.16
N GLU A 322 -6.49 16.61 -16.26
CA GLU A 322 -7.41 17.70 -16.59
C GLU A 322 -8.84 17.18 -16.82
N SER A 323 -9.00 16.01 -17.44
CA SER A 323 -10.34 15.41 -17.60
C SER A 323 -10.98 15.08 -16.25
N TYR A 324 -10.23 14.56 -15.29
CA TYR A 324 -10.73 14.27 -13.93
C TYR A 324 -11.02 15.54 -13.14
N LYS A 325 -10.13 16.52 -13.22
CA LYS A 325 -10.31 17.83 -12.58
C LYS A 325 -11.61 18.49 -13.02
N ASN A 326 -11.89 18.48 -14.32
CA ASN A 326 -13.11 19.07 -14.88
C ASN A 326 -14.39 18.39 -14.36
N VAL A 327 -14.34 17.09 -14.05
CA VAL A 327 -15.47 16.37 -13.47
C VAL A 327 -15.58 16.62 -11.96
N LEU A 328 -14.47 16.55 -11.23
CA LEU A 328 -14.47 16.54 -9.76
C LEU A 328 -14.57 17.93 -9.13
N LYS A 329 -13.83 18.90 -9.66
CA LYS A 329 -13.68 20.21 -9.04
C LYS A 329 -15.01 20.92 -8.74
N PRO A 330 -16.02 20.89 -9.61
CA PRO A 330 -17.33 21.47 -9.31
C PRO A 330 -18.01 20.88 -8.07
N TYR A 331 -17.81 19.58 -7.80
CA TYR A 331 -18.35 18.90 -6.62
C TYR A 331 -17.51 19.17 -5.38
N LEU A 332 -16.19 19.06 -5.48
CA LEU A 332 -15.28 19.20 -4.35
C LEU A 332 -15.35 20.58 -3.70
N TYR A 333 -15.65 21.63 -4.47
CA TYR A 333 -15.82 23.00 -3.99
C TYR A 333 -17.28 23.42 -3.85
N SER A 334 -18.18 22.46 -3.75
CA SER A 334 -19.60 22.63 -3.42
C SER A 334 -19.99 21.71 -2.27
N MET A 335 -21.06 22.07 -1.54
CA MET A 335 -21.58 21.20 -0.48
C MET A 335 -22.10 19.87 -1.04
N PRO A 336 -21.90 18.74 -0.36
CA PRO A 336 -21.31 18.60 0.99
C PRO A 336 -19.79 18.42 1.01
N ASP A 337 -19.11 18.27 -0.13
CA ASP A 337 -17.70 17.92 -0.19
C ASP A 337 -16.78 19.07 0.23
N ALA A 338 -17.17 20.32 -0.06
CA ALA A 338 -16.39 21.51 0.25
C ALA A 338 -16.05 21.69 1.75
N GLU A 339 -16.89 21.15 2.63
CA GLU A 339 -16.65 21.16 4.08
C GLU A 339 -15.42 20.34 4.49
N TYR A 340 -15.09 19.32 3.69
CA TYR A 340 -14.07 18.32 4.01
C TYR A 340 -12.89 18.34 3.04
N GLU A 341 -12.86 19.29 2.10
CA GLU A 341 -11.77 19.38 1.13
C GLU A 341 -10.54 20.04 1.79
N PRO A 342 -9.39 19.34 1.90
CA PRO A 342 -8.23 19.87 2.62
C PRO A 342 -7.44 20.93 1.84
N LEU A 343 -7.71 21.10 0.54
CA LEU A 343 -7.00 22.01 -0.34
C LEU A 343 -7.89 23.18 -0.75
N THR A 344 -7.32 24.37 -0.88
CA THR A 344 -8.01 25.45 -1.58
C THR A 344 -8.12 25.12 -3.07
N SER A 345 -9.03 25.80 -3.78
CA SER A 345 -9.21 25.61 -5.23
C SER A 345 -7.91 25.90 -6.01
N GLU A 346 -7.12 26.88 -5.57
CA GLU A 346 -5.84 27.24 -6.17
C GLU A 346 -4.76 26.20 -5.87
N GLN A 347 -4.70 25.67 -4.64
CA GLN A 347 -3.79 24.59 -4.25
C GLN A 347 -4.09 23.30 -5.03
N TYR A 348 -5.37 22.99 -5.23
CA TYR A 348 -5.80 21.86 -6.05
C TYR A 348 -5.27 21.97 -7.48
N ASP A 349 -5.43 23.14 -8.12
CA ASP A 349 -4.93 23.39 -9.47
C ASP A 349 -3.40 23.31 -9.55
N GLN A 350 -2.71 23.86 -8.56
CA GLN A 350 -1.25 23.82 -8.46
C GLN A 350 -0.74 22.37 -8.38
N ILE A 351 -1.32 21.58 -7.50
CA ILE A 351 -0.95 20.16 -7.36
C ILE A 351 -1.28 19.41 -8.65
N ALA A 352 -2.50 19.54 -9.18
CA ALA A 352 -2.90 18.86 -10.41
C ALA A 352 -1.91 19.13 -11.56
N ALA A 353 -1.46 20.37 -11.71
CA ALA A 353 -0.49 20.76 -12.74
C ALA A 353 0.92 20.17 -12.52
N SER A 354 1.30 19.87 -11.27
CA SER A 354 2.62 19.31 -10.93
C SER A 354 2.70 17.79 -11.04
N LEU A 355 1.58 17.07 -10.92
CA LEU A 355 1.57 15.59 -10.89
C LEU A 355 2.24 14.93 -12.11
N PRO A 356 2.10 15.42 -13.35
CA PRO A 356 2.78 14.81 -14.50
C PRO A 356 4.32 14.80 -14.40
N ASP A 357 4.90 15.75 -13.67
CA ASP A 357 6.35 15.86 -13.49
C ASP A 357 6.88 14.88 -12.42
N GLU A 358 6.01 14.31 -11.60
CA GLU A 358 6.39 13.37 -10.54
C GLU A 358 6.94 12.04 -11.09
N ILE A 359 6.54 11.60 -12.28
CA ILE A 359 7.08 10.40 -12.91
C ILE A 359 8.60 10.53 -13.10
N GLU A 360 9.07 11.67 -13.62
CA GLU A 360 10.50 11.91 -13.81
C GLU A 360 11.24 12.03 -12.48
N LYS A 361 10.66 12.71 -11.50
CA LYS A 361 11.25 12.79 -10.14
C LYS A 361 11.36 11.41 -9.49
N ASN A 362 10.32 10.58 -9.58
CA ASN A 362 10.34 9.22 -9.06
C ASN A 362 11.36 8.32 -9.79
N TYR A 363 11.53 8.53 -11.10
CA TYR A 363 12.61 7.89 -11.85
C TYR A 363 14.00 8.28 -11.33
N GLN A 364 14.25 9.56 -11.06
CA GLN A 364 15.52 10.00 -10.48
C GLN A 364 15.75 9.41 -9.08
N LEU A 365 14.70 9.32 -8.25
CA LEU A 365 14.79 8.65 -6.95
C LEU A 365 15.03 7.13 -7.07
N TYR A 366 14.49 6.49 -8.13
CA TYR A 366 14.82 5.11 -8.44
C TYR A 366 16.32 4.95 -8.76
N LEU A 367 16.86 5.80 -9.63
CA LEU A 367 18.30 5.77 -9.96
C LEU A 367 19.17 6.01 -8.73
N GLU A 368 18.80 6.97 -7.89
CA GLU A 368 19.49 7.24 -6.63
C GLU A 368 19.44 6.02 -5.68
N SER A 369 18.32 5.30 -5.62
CA SER A 369 18.18 4.13 -4.76
C SER A 369 19.06 2.95 -5.19
N LEU A 370 19.47 2.88 -6.48
CA LEU A 370 20.42 1.87 -6.95
C LEU A 370 21.86 2.11 -6.43
N GLU A 371 22.21 3.37 -6.16
CA GLU A 371 23.54 3.78 -5.69
C GLU A 371 23.62 3.92 -4.16
N THR A 372 22.48 3.77 -3.46
CA THR A 372 22.38 3.98 -2.00
C THR A 372 22.42 2.63 -1.29
N PRO A 373 23.14 2.49 -0.15
CA PRO A 373 23.07 1.28 0.66
C PRO A 373 21.62 0.94 1.03
N MET A 374 21.30 -0.35 1.11
CA MET A 374 19.94 -0.79 1.44
C MET A 374 19.63 -0.59 2.91
N PRO A 375 18.38 -0.29 3.27
CA PRO A 375 17.97 -0.13 4.65
C PRO A 375 18.04 -1.46 5.42
N PHE A 376 18.10 -1.40 6.74
CA PHE A 376 18.33 -2.50 7.65
C PHE A 376 17.57 -2.29 8.96
N TYR A 377 17.48 -3.32 9.81
CA TYR A 377 16.85 -3.22 11.13
C TYR A 377 17.91 -3.16 12.24
N ILE A 378 17.61 -2.38 13.29
CA ILE A 378 18.38 -2.33 14.52
C ILE A 378 17.81 -3.39 15.47
N SER A 379 18.64 -4.28 16.00
CA SER A 379 18.24 -5.24 17.02
C SER A 379 17.92 -4.55 18.34
N VAL A 380 17.16 -5.20 19.21
CA VAL A 380 17.00 -4.72 20.58
C VAL A 380 18.36 -4.79 21.29
N PRO A 381 18.84 -3.69 21.90
CA PRO A 381 20.10 -3.70 22.62
C PRO A 381 20.13 -4.74 23.74
N SER A 382 21.26 -5.35 24.01
CA SER A 382 21.43 -6.37 25.03
C SER A 382 22.49 -5.94 26.05
N ILE A 383 22.35 -6.41 27.29
CA ILE A 383 23.28 -6.13 28.38
C ILE A 383 24.19 -7.34 28.56
N ASP A 384 25.50 -7.10 28.67
CA ASP A 384 26.53 -8.09 28.97
C ASP A 384 27.49 -7.53 30.03
N GLY A 385 27.26 -7.90 31.28
CA GLY A 385 27.99 -7.36 32.44
C GLY A 385 27.74 -5.86 32.61
N ASP A 386 28.81 -5.07 32.52
CA ASP A 386 28.78 -3.60 32.61
C ASP A 386 28.69 -2.90 31.24
N LYS A 387 28.41 -3.66 30.17
CA LYS A 387 28.33 -3.16 28.80
C LYS A 387 26.94 -3.27 28.24
N LEU A 388 26.56 -2.27 27.43
CA LEU A 388 25.39 -2.26 26.57
C LEU A 388 25.85 -2.51 25.14
N LYS A 389 25.32 -3.58 24.52
CA LYS A 389 25.68 -4.01 23.17
C LYS A 389 24.58 -3.68 22.19
N PHE A 390 24.97 -3.16 21.05
CA PHE A 390 24.11 -2.84 19.91
C PHE A 390 24.49 -3.69 18.72
N ASN A 391 23.49 -4.23 18.04
CA ASN A 391 23.67 -4.97 16.80
C ASN A 391 22.60 -4.50 15.79
N TRP A 392 22.91 -4.61 14.51
CA TRP A 392 21.96 -4.34 13.42
C TRP A 392 22.26 -5.26 12.24
N ASP A 393 21.30 -5.37 11.30
CA ASP A 393 21.52 -6.15 10.09
C ASP A 393 22.59 -5.49 9.21
N VAL A 394 23.34 -6.30 8.49
CA VAL A 394 24.30 -5.79 7.51
C VAL A 394 23.54 -5.08 6.41
N SER A 395 23.81 -3.78 6.21
CA SER A 395 23.33 -3.07 5.03
C SER A 395 23.98 -3.66 3.76
N TYR A 396 23.24 -3.65 2.67
CA TYR A 396 23.69 -4.22 1.41
C TYR A 396 23.91 -3.11 0.39
N ASP A 397 25.02 -3.16 -0.34
CA ASP A 397 25.31 -2.27 -1.45
C ASP A 397 25.29 -3.06 -2.75
N LEU A 398 24.54 -2.58 -3.76
CA LEU A 398 24.34 -3.29 -5.03
C LEU A 398 25.59 -3.30 -5.91
N ASP A 399 26.50 -2.33 -5.71
CA ASP A 399 27.76 -2.21 -6.42
C ASP A 399 28.93 -2.79 -5.61
N ALA A 400 28.62 -3.45 -4.49
CA ALA A 400 29.58 -4.06 -3.57
C ALA A 400 30.61 -3.07 -3.00
N GLU A 401 30.21 -1.81 -2.79
CA GLU A 401 31.03 -0.84 -2.09
C GLU A 401 31.16 -1.17 -0.60
N ASP A 402 32.31 -0.80 -0.02
CA ASP A 402 32.49 -0.93 1.41
C ASP A 402 31.53 0.00 2.17
N ILE A 403 30.91 -0.53 3.24
CA ILE A 403 29.98 0.21 4.08
C ILE A 403 30.63 0.51 5.43
N THR A 404 30.49 1.75 5.87
CA THR A 404 30.77 2.17 7.24
C THR A 404 29.47 2.56 7.93
N TYR A 405 29.42 2.34 9.26
CA TYR A 405 28.26 2.71 10.07
C TYR A 405 28.62 3.84 11.04
N SER A 406 27.67 4.74 11.25
CA SER A 406 27.65 5.65 12.38
C SER A 406 26.54 5.25 13.34
N VAL A 407 26.84 5.19 14.63
CA VAL A 407 25.87 4.92 15.69
C VAL A 407 25.89 6.07 16.68
N GLU A 408 24.72 6.49 17.13
CA GLU A 408 24.54 7.47 18.19
C GLU A 408 23.52 6.94 19.20
N VAL A 409 23.77 7.18 20.49
CA VAL A 409 22.83 6.87 21.57
C VAL A 409 22.55 8.16 22.33
N ALA A 410 21.28 8.46 22.56
CA ALA A 410 20.85 9.70 23.22
C ALA A 410 19.75 9.42 24.26
N ARG A 411 19.55 10.40 25.17
CA ARG A 411 18.45 10.40 26.14
C ARG A 411 17.14 10.97 25.59
N ASP A 412 17.18 11.57 24.40
CA ASP A 412 16.00 12.12 23.74
C ASP A 412 15.95 11.74 22.25
N TYR A 413 14.72 11.62 21.70
CA TYR A 413 14.47 11.20 20.32
C TYR A 413 14.93 12.22 19.25
N LEU A 414 15.27 13.44 19.65
CA LEU A 414 15.84 14.46 18.77
C LEU A 414 17.38 14.45 18.77
N PHE A 415 18.00 13.56 19.55
CA PHE A 415 19.45 13.39 19.65
C PHE A 415 20.18 14.70 20.06
N ARG A 416 19.60 15.48 20.99
CA ARG A 416 20.22 16.68 21.57
C ARG A 416 21.15 16.33 22.74
N ASP A 417 20.81 15.28 23.51
CA ASP A 417 21.62 14.76 24.63
C ASP A 417 22.24 13.41 24.24
N VAL A 418 23.26 13.46 23.37
CA VAL A 418 24.01 12.27 22.89
C VAL A 418 25.01 11.84 23.98
N ILE A 419 24.88 10.60 24.42
CA ILE A 419 25.75 9.98 25.45
C ILE A 419 26.82 9.05 24.88
N TYR A 420 26.64 8.58 23.63
CA TYR A 420 27.59 7.75 22.92
C TYR A 420 27.53 8.03 21.42
N GLN A 421 28.68 8.06 20.76
CA GLN A 421 28.79 8.21 19.32
C GLN A 421 30.04 7.47 18.80
N ASN A 422 29.87 6.75 17.69
CA ASN A 422 30.96 6.21 16.88
C ASN A 422 30.59 6.30 15.40
N THR A 423 31.47 6.86 14.57
CA THR A 423 31.17 7.17 13.15
C THR A 423 31.99 6.38 12.14
N THR A 424 32.80 5.39 12.58
CA THR A 424 33.77 4.69 11.72
C THR A 424 33.71 3.17 11.87
N LEU A 425 32.56 2.64 12.21
CA LEU A 425 32.39 1.20 12.38
C LEU A 425 32.31 0.51 11.00
N THR A 426 33.07 -0.59 10.88
CA THR A 426 33.08 -1.45 9.68
C THR A 426 32.33 -2.78 9.90
N VAL A 427 31.82 -2.98 11.12
CA VAL A 427 31.05 -4.14 11.54
C VAL A 427 29.69 -3.68 12.06
N PRO A 428 28.62 -4.48 11.94
CA PRO A 428 27.27 -4.10 12.32
C PRO A 428 27.02 -4.25 13.84
N GLU A 429 28.00 -3.82 14.65
CA GLU A 429 27.93 -3.89 16.10
C GLU A 429 28.67 -2.72 16.77
N ALA A 430 28.22 -2.36 17.96
CA ALA A 430 28.85 -1.38 18.84
C ALA A 430 28.61 -1.74 20.31
N GLU A 431 29.46 -1.21 21.19
CA GLU A 431 29.28 -1.33 22.65
C GLU A 431 29.59 -0.02 23.34
N MET A 432 28.93 0.20 24.47
CA MET A 432 29.23 1.30 25.39
C MET A 432 29.09 0.81 26.83
N ASP A 433 29.58 1.60 27.80
CA ASP A 433 29.33 1.34 29.21
C ASP A 433 27.80 1.41 29.48
N LEU A 434 27.32 0.52 30.37
CA LEU A 434 25.89 0.48 30.70
C LEU A 434 25.51 1.81 31.38
N PRO A 435 24.54 2.57 30.80
CA PRO A 435 24.08 3.81 31.39
C PRO A 435 23.12 3.56 32.57
N GLU A 436 22.79 4.60 33.32
CA GLU A 436 21.79 4.55 34.39
C GLU A 436 20.41 4.11 33.84
N ALA A 437 19.51 3.64 34.74
CA ALA A 437 18.16 3.30 34.38
C ALA A 437 17.42 4.50 33.72
N GLY A 438 16.73 4.25 32.60
CA GLY A 438 16.08 5.30 31.84
C GLY A 438 15.64 4.89 30.45
N GLN A 439 15.04 5.84 29.74
CA GLN A 439 14.67 5.71 28.33
C GLN A 439 15.81 6.24 27.45
N TYR A 440 16.12 5.50 26.40
CA TYR A 440 17.19 5.83 25.46
C TYR A 440 16.77 5.58 24.03
N PHE A 441 17.49 6.19 23.10
CA PHE A 441 17.29 6.07 21.67
C PHE A 441 18.62 5.73 21.01
N VAL A 442 18.62 4.76 20.11
CA VAL A 442 19.77 4.45 19.27
C VAL A 442 19.41 4.72 17.80
N ARG A 443 20.30 5.40 17.10
CA ARG A 443 20.22 5.68 15.67
C ARG A 443 21.45 5.11 14.98
N VAL A 444 21.23 4.42 13.86
CA VAL A 444 22.32 3.86 13.05
C VAL A 444 22.13 4.30 11.60
N ARG A 445 23.23 4.75 10.98
CA ARG A 445 23.27 5.12 9.56
C ARG A 445 24.40 4.38 8.86
N ALA A 446 24.10 3.77 7.72
CA ALA A 446 25.07 3.17 6.81
C ALA A 446 25.54 4.20 5.79
N THR A 447 26.81 4.18 5.42
CA THR A 447 27.41 5.06 4.41
C THR A 447 28.36 4.22 3.56
N ASN A 448 28.18 4.24 2.22
CA ASN A 448 29.11 3.59 1.28
C ASN A 448 30.30 4.49 0.93
N THR A 449 31.27 3.96 0.18
CA THR A 449 32.49 4.71 -0.21
C THR A 449 32.21 5.89 -1.12
N SER A 450 31.10 5.86 -1.87
CA SER A 450 30.62 6.99 -2.68
C SER A 450 29.92 8.08 -1.85
N GLY A 451 29.82 7.89 -0.52
CA GLY A 451 29.24 8.87 0.40
C GLY A 451 27.71 8.89 0.42
N LYS A 452 27.05 7.92 -0.19
CA LYS A 452 25.61 7.76 -0.08
C LYS A 452 25.23 7.15 1.27
N THR A 453 24.15 7.63 1.87
CA THR A 453 23.75 7.25 3.22
C THR A 453 22.35 6.65 3.26
N GLN A 454 22.13 5.71 4.18
CA GLN A 454 20.83 5.08 4.43
C GLN A 454 20.60 4.93 5.93
N ASP A 455 19.41 5.31 6.37
CA ASP A 455 18.93 5.11 7.73
C ASP A 455 18.30 3.71 7.90
N ALA A 456 18.18 3.24 9.15
CA ALA A 456 17.47 2.00 9.47
C ALA A 456 15.97 2.11 9.23
N PHE A 457 15.30 0.97 9.08
CA PHE A 457 13.83 0.89 8.98
C PHE A 457 13.10 1.31 10.26
N ASP A 458 13.75 1.20 11.39
CA ASP A 458 13.16 1.44 12.71
C ASP A 458 12.68 2.87 12.85
N TYR A 459 11.63 3.06 13.63
CA TYR A 459 11.07 4.38 13.93
C TYR A 459 10.49 4.44 15.35
N TYR A 460 10.43 5.65 15.89
CA TYR A 460 9.76 5.98 17.14
C TYR A 460 8.54 6.86 16.88
N VAL A 461 7.45 6.63 17.60
CA VAL A 461 6.18 7.37 17.43
C VAL A 461 5.97 8.32 18.60
N THR A 462 5.70 9.58 18.29
CA THR A 462 5.24 10.62 19.24
C THR A 462 3.88 11.16 18.79
N ASP A 463 3.29 12.05 19.57
CA ASP A 463 2.08 12.78 19.17
C ASP A 463 2.30 13.67 17.94
N GLU A 464 3.54 14.06 17.67
CA GLU A 464 3.95 14.85 16.51
C GLU A 464 4.11 14.03 15.23
N GLY A 465 4.22 12.69 15.34
CA GLY A 465 4.41 11.79 14.21
C GLY A 465 5.46 10.71 14.42
N LYS A 466 5.98 10.17 13.31
CA LYS A 466 7.01 9.14 13.29
C LYS A 466 8.39 9.75 13.10
N HIS A 467 9.34 9.31 13.93
CA HIS A 467 10.76 9.68 13.85
C HIS A 467 11.54 8.45 13.41
N TYR A 468 12.10 8.49 12.23
CA TYR A 468 12.67 7.33 11.55
C TYR A 468 14.17 7.17 11.77
N GLY A 469 14.69 5.96 11.45
CA GLY A 469 16.10 5.62 11.55
C GLY A 469 16.57 5.35 12.98
N MET A 470 15.66 5.21 13.95
CA MET A 470 15.97 5.04 15.35
C MET A 470 15.12 3.99 16.05
N LYS A 471 15.67 3.40 17.09
CA LYS A 471 14.95 2.50 18.01
C LYS A 471 14.98 3.06 19.43
N CYS A 472 13.82 3.08 20.09
CA CYS A 472 13.68 3.36 21.52
C CYS A 472 13.91 2.08 22.33
N PHE A 473 14.62 2.18 23.45
CA PHE A 473 14.81 1.09 24.41
C PHE A 473 14.87 1.62 25.85
N TYR A 474 14.77 0.71 26.82
CA TYR A 474 14.76 1.05 28.24
C TYR A 474 15.80 0.22 28.98
N ILE A 475 16.50 0.88 29.92
CA ILE A 475 17.35 0.23 30.94
C ILE A 475 16.59 0.30 32.25
N THR A 476 16.41 -0.83 32.92
CA THR A 476 15.72 -0.94 34.21
C THR A 476 16.73 -1.10 35.35
N GLU A 477 16.34 -0.80 36.59
CA GLU A 477 17.21 -0.95 37.76
C GLU A 477 17.65 -2.41 38.02
N ASP A 478 16.86 -3.37 37.45
CA ASP A 478 17.10 -4.82 37.59
C ASP A 478 17.80 -5.41 36.33
N SER A 479 18.32 -4.57 35.46
CA SER A 479 18.92 -4.97 34.17
C SER A 479 20.39 -5.31 34.30
#